data_e75ffefac8319d69b5a70ff6abe2b23c
#
_entry.id   e75ffefac8319d69b5a70ff6abe2b23c
#
_cell.length_a   1.000
_cell.length_b   1.000
_cell.length_c   1.000
_cell.angle_alpha   90.00
_cell.angle_beta   90.00
_cell.angle_gamma   90.00
#
_symmetry.space_group_name_H-M   'P 1'
#
loop_
_entity.id
_entity.type
_entity.pdbx_description
1 polymer ?
#
loop_
_entity_poly.entity_id
_entity_poly.type
_entity_poly.pdbx_seq_one_letter_code
_entity_poly.pdbx_strand_id
1 'polypeptide(L)'
;DIKPQNMLISMDGKVKVADFGIARAVSSQTMNAATVVGSVHYISPEQARGGYSDERSDLYSLGITMFEMVTGHVPFEGDNTVTVALAHLEEPMPDPRMLNPDVSPSLARIILKCTEKRPERRYPNAAAVISDLRRALLNDDDPTIGAVKEEDHSSDTIVISPKELN
;
A
#
# COMPACT_ATOMS: atom_id res chain seq x y z
N ASP A 1 -2.79 -0.91 11.75
CA ASP A 1 -2.01 -2.17 11.67
C ASP A 1 -2.83 -3.22 10.89
N ILE A 2 -2.92 -3.01 9.59
CA ILE A 2 -3.66 -3.87 8.65
C ILE A 2 -2.76 -5.05 8.28
N LYS A 3 -3.20 -6.27 8.63
CA LYS A 3 -2.52 -7.54 8.35
C LYS A 3 -3.50 -8.70 8.52
N PRO A 4 -3.28 -9.87 7.90
CA PRO A 4 -4.20 -11.00 8.00
C PRO A 4 -4.51 -11.44 9.42
N GLN A 5 -3.53 -11.39 10.32
CA GLN A 5 -3.69 -11.77 11.74
C GLN A 5 -4.70 -10.91 12.50
N ASN A 6 -4.93 -9.69 12.03
CA ASN A 6 -5.90 -8.75 12.60
C ASN A 6 -7.25 -8.76 11.87
N MET A 7 -7.43 -9.63 10.86
CA MET A 7 -8.66 -9.74 10.09
C MET A 7 -9.43 -11.00 10.51
N LEU A 8 -10.62 -10.79 11.04
CA LEU A 8 -11.53 -11.86 11.44
C LEU A 8 -12.64 -11.97 10.41
N ILE A 9 -12.89 -13.18 9.93
CA ILE A 9 -13.99 -13.49 9.02
C ILE A 9 -15.03 -14.27 9.81
N SER A 10 -16.24 -13.74 9.90
CA SER A 10 -17.37 -14.43 10.52
C SER A 10 -17.95 -15.51 9.60
N MET A 11 -18.74 -16.42 10.14
CA MET A 11 -19.36 -17.51 9.38
C MET A 11 -20.28 -17.05 8.25
N ASP A 12 -20.82 -15.83 8.35
CA ASP A 12 -21.62 -15.17 7.31
C ASP A 12 -20.78 -14.31 6.33
N GLY A 13 -19.45 -14.48 6.33
CA GLY A 13 -18.54 -13.84 5.39
C GLY A 13 -18.22 -12.36 5.70
N LYS A 14 -18.63 -11.84 6.84
CA LYS A 14 -18.31 -10.46 7.22
C LYS A 14 -16.89 -10.36 7.76
N VAL A 15 -16.12 -9.42 7.21
CA VAL A 15 -14.77 -9.12 7.68
C VAL A 15 -14.81 -8.07 8.78
N LYS A 16 -14.11 -8.32 9.87
CA LYS A 16 -13.88 -7.37 10.97
C LYS A 16 -12.39 -7.23 11.20
N VAL A 17 -11.94 -5.99 11.35
CA VAL A 17 -10.56 -5.71 11.76
C VAL A 17 -10.52 -5.66 13.27
N ALA A 18 -9.71 -6.51 13.88
CA ALA A 18 -9.40 -6.51 15.31
C ALA A 18 -8.04 -5.84 15.52
N ASP A 19 -7.78 -5.36 16.73
CA ASP A 19 -6.50 -4.79 17.15
C ASP A 19 -6.03 -3.60 16.30
N PHE A 20 -6.57 -2.42 16.59
CA PHE A 20 -6.26 -1.17 15.87
C PHE A 20 -4.85 -0.60 16.16
N GLY A 21 -3.92 -1.39 16.72
CA GLY A 21 -2.53 -0.96 16.91
C GLY A 21 -2.33 0.18 17.92
N ILE A 22 -3.28 0.37 18.86
CA ILE A 22 -3.22 1.43 19.88
C ILE A 22 -2.01 1.33 20.83
N ALA A 23 -1.27 0.21 20.81
CA ALA A 23 -0.05 0.03 21.61
C ALA A 23 1.13 0.94 21.17
N ARG A 24 1.03 1.66 20.06
CA ARG A 24 2.09 2.57 19.59
C ARG A 24 2.26 3.84 20.43
N ALA A 25 1.27 4.20 21.26
CA ALA A 25 1.31 5.39 22.09
C ALA A 25 1.99 5.18 23.46
N VAL A 26 2.32 3.95 23.84
CA VAL A 26 2.84 3.63 25.18
C VAL A 26 4.16 2.85 25.05
N SER A 27 5.25 3.60 25.20
CA SER A 27 6.62 3.18 25.52
C SER A 27 7.38 2.29 24.51
N SER A 28 8.49 2.85 24.08
CA SER A 28 9.58 2.28 23.28
C SER A 28 10.37 1.12 23.97
N GLN A 29 9.86 0.47 25.00
CA GLN A 29 10.66 -0.46 25.82
C GLN A 29 10.15 -1.89 26.01
N THR A 30 8.97 -2.26 25.49
CA THR A 30 8.48 -3.65 25.63
C THR A 30 7.71 -4.14 24.40
N MET A 31 8.32 -4.09 23.23
CA MET A 31 7.83 -4.85 22.09
C MET A 31 8.35 -6.28 22.21
N ASN A 32 7.48 -7.26 22.46
CA ASN A 32 7.81 -8.66 22.32
C ASN A 32 8.35 -8.91 20.92
N ALA A 33 9.58 -9.40 20.83
CA ALA A 33 10.28 -9.63 19.55
C ALA A 33 9.45 -10.42 18.53
N ALA A 34 8.62 -11.36 18.95
CA ALA A 34 7.74 -12.15 18.09
C ALA A 34 6.63 -11.33 17.42
N THR A 35 6.07 -10.31 18.08
CA THR A 35 5.02 -9.44 17.49
C THR A 35 5.62 -8.47 16.49
N VAL A 36 6.87 -8.05 16.70
CA VAL A 36 7.61 -7.18 15.76
C VAL A 36 8.00 -7.94 14.50
N VAL A 37 8.39 -9.20 14.62
CA VAL A 37 8.82 -10.04 13.48
C VAL A 37 7.69 -10.24 12.47
N GLY A 38 6.45 -10.52 12.91
CA GLY A 38 5.33 -10.72 11.98
C GLY A 38 4.80 -9.42 11.34
N SER A 39 4.92 -8.28 12.03
CA SER A 39 4.36 -7.01 11.56
C SER A 39 5.23 -6.30 10.52
N VAL A 40 6.52 -6.63 10.43
CA VAL A 40 7.45 -5.97 9.48
C VAL A 40 7.09 -6.25 8.03
N HIS A 41 6.47 -7.39 7.73
CA HIS A 41 6.08 -7.76 6.36
C HIS A 41 4.98 -6.84 5.76
N TYR A 42 4.30 -6.05 6.59
CA TYR A 42 3.21 -5.16 6.17
C TYR A 42 3.52 -3.68 6.40
N ILE A 43 4.74 -3.37 6.83
CA ILE A 43 5.16 -2.01 7.17
C ILE A 43 5.24 -1.15 5.91
N SER A 44 4.75 0.09 5.98
CA SER A 44 4.92 1.02 4.87
C SER A 44 6.34 1.62 4.83
N PRO A 45 6.82 2.06 3.65
CA PRO A 45 8.13 2.68 3.51
C PRO A 45 8.36 3.85 4.48
N GLU A 46 7.38 4.73 4.66
CA GLU A 46 7.48 5.86 5.58
C GLU A 46 7.57 5.42 7.04
N GLN A 47 6.86 4.35 7.41
CA GLN A 47 6.96 3.77 8.75
C GLN A 47 8.32 3.11 8.98
N ALA A 48 8.86 2.41 7.98
CA ALA A 48 10.19 1.80 8.05
C ALA A 48 11.29 2.84 8.23
N ARG A 49 11.12 4.06 7.68
CA ARG A 49 12.02 5.21 7.90
C ARG A 49 11.81 5.90 9.25
N GLY A 50 10.82 5.50 10.05
CA GLY A 50 10.46 6.20 11.29
C GLY A 50 9.77 7.56 11.03
N GLY A 51 9.25 7.77 9.82
CA GLY A 51 8.57 8.99 9.42
C GLY A 51 7.11 9.07 9.88
N TYR A 52 6.47 10.17 9.49
CA TYR A 52 5.05 10.38 9.75
C TYR A 52 4.19 9.39 8.96
N SER A 53 3.19 8.82 9.62
CA SER A 53 2.23 7.87 9.05
C SER A 53 0.84 8.50 9.05
N ASP A 54 0.13 8.34 7.95
CA ASP A 54 -1.29 8.69 7.82
C ASP A 54 -2.11 7.48 7.32
N GLU A 55 -3.36 7.72 6.93
CA GLU A 55 -4.24 6.66 6.41
C GLU A 55 -3.67 5.92 5.18
N ARG A 56 -2.80 6.57 4.40
CA ARG A 56 -2.16 5.96 3.22
C ARG A 56 -1.12 4.91 3.60
N SER A 57 -0.61 4.93 4.84
CA SER A 57 0.22 3.84 5.37
C SER A 57 -0.60 2.57 5.58
N ASP A 58 -1.84 2.69 6.07
CA ASP A 58 -2.75 1.55 6.20
C ASP A 58 -3.20 1.03 4.82
N LEU A 59 -3.34 1.90 3.81
CA LEU A 59 -3.60 1.48 2.43
C LEU A 59 -2.43 0.69 1.83
N TYR A 60 -1.19 1.03 2.17
CA TYR A 60 -0.02 0.24 1.79
C TYR A 60 -0.08 -1.16 2.42
N SER A 61 -0.31 -1.24 3.73
CA SER A 61 -0.44 -2.51 4.45
C SER A 61 -1.60 -3.36 3.90
N LEU A 62 -2.71 -2.71 3.50
CA LEU A 62 -3.82 -3.37 2.81
C LEU A 62 -3.38 -3.95 1.46
N GLY A 63 -2.59 -3.21 0.68
CA GLY A 63 -2.04 -3.67 -0.58
C GLY A 63 -1.16 -4.92 -0.42
N ILE A 64 -0.28 -4.92 0.58
CA ILE A 64 0.53 -6.10 0.93
C ILE A 64 -0.35 -7.29 1.35
N THR A 65 -1.37 -7.03 2.17
CA THR A 65 -2.33 -8.05 2.58
C THR A 65 -3.08 -8.65 1.38
N MET A 66 -3.56 -7.82 0.47
CA MET A 66 -4.21 -8.29 -0.76
C MET A 66 -3.25 -9.09 -1.64
N PHE A 67 -1.99 -8.68 -1.77
CA PHE A 67 -0.98 -9.44 -2.50
C PHE A 67 -0.82 -10.84 -1.91
N GLU A 68 -0.65 -10.95 -0.60
CA GLU A 68 -0.54 -12.24 0.08
C GLU A 68 -1.81 -13.09 -0.08
N MET A 69 -2.99 -12.50 0.02
CA MET A 69 -4.27 -13.21 -0.15
C MET A 69 -4.39 -13.86 -1.53
N VAL A 70 -3.89 -13.23 -2.58
CA VAL A 70 -4.04 -13.75 -3.96
C VAL A 70 -2.86 -14.59 -4.42
N THR A 71 -1.68 -14.49 -3.78
CA THR A 71 -0.48 -15.24 -4.17
C THR A 71 -0.11 -16.35 -3.18
N GLY A 72 -0.59 -16.25 -1.92
CA GLY A 72 -0.18 -17.14 -0.83
C GLY A 72 1.17 -16.78 -0.20
N HIS A 73 1.83 -15.71 -0.66
CA HIS A 73 3.16 -15.28 -0.22
C HIS A 73 3.19 -13.78 0.04
N VAL A 74 4.00 -13.35 1.00
CA VAL A 74 4.34 -11.93 1.15
C VAL A 74 5.29 -11.50 0.02
N PRO A 75 5.24 -10.24 -0.43
CA PRO A 75 6.08 -9.80 -1.56
C PRO A 75 7.56 -9.68 -1.23
N PHE A 76 7.88 -9.48 0.04
CA PHE A 76 9.26 -9.30 0.52
C PHE A 76 9.54 -10.22 1.70
N GLU A 77 10.58 -11.02 1.56
CA GLU A 77 11.09 -11.94 2.56
C GLU A 77 12.56 -11.63 2.87
N GLY A 78 13.05 -12.08 4.01
CA GLY A 78 14.45 -11.89 4.40
C GLY A 78 14.79 -12.59 5.70
N ASP A 79 16.08 -12.78 5.94
CA ASP A 79 16.62 -13.50 7.10
C ASP A 79 16.36 -12.78 8.44
N ASN A 80 16.03 -11.50 8.38
CA ASN A 80 15.75 -10.68 9.55
C ASN A 80 14.82 -9.51 9.22
N THR A 81 14.29 -8.86 10.25
CA THR A 81 13.34 -7.74 10.13
C THR A 81 13.93 -6.52 9.42
N VAL A 82 15.24 -6.29 9.52
CA VAL A 82 15.90 -5.16 8.86
C VAL A 82 15.95 -5.38 7.35
N THR A 83 16.28 -6.58 6.90
CA THR A 83 16.29 -6.93 5.47
C THR A 83 14.90 -6.75 4.85
N VAL A 84 13.84 -7.22 5.54
CA VAL A 84 12.46 -7.04 5.07
C VAL A 84 12.07 -5.57 5.02
N ALA A 85 12.42 -4.80 6.06
CA ALA A 85 12.14 -3.36 6.09
C ALA A 85 12.86 -2.60 4.95
N LEU A 86 14.11 -2.95 4.65
CA LEU A 86 14.85 -2.38 3.52
C LEU A 86 14.21 -2.73 2.18
N ALA A 87 13.71 -3.95 2.00
CA ALA A 87 13.00 -4.34 0.78
C ALA A 87 11.73 -3.49 0.57
N HIS A 88 10.96 -3.22 1.64
CA HIS A 88 9.84 -2.27 1.55
C HIS A 88 10.26 -0.86 1.13
N LEU A 89 11.47 -0.43 1.47
CA LEU A 89 11.99 0.89 1.10
C LEU A 89 12.47 0.96 -0.36
N GLU A 90 13.16 -0.08 -0.82
CA GLU A 90 14.02 0.00 -2.01
C GLU A 90 13.58 -0.91 -3.15
N GLU A 91 13.07 -2.11 -2.84
CA GLU A 91 12.74 -3.09 -3.87
C GLU A 91 11.40 -2.75 -4.56
N PRO A 92 11.33 -2.90 -5.89
CA PRO A 92 10.07 -2.71 -6.61
C PRO A 92 9.06 -3.78 -6.17
N MET A 93 7.77 -3.39 -6.10
CA MET A 93 6.69 -4.33 -5.83
C MET A 93 6.55 -5.30 -7.01
N PRO A 94 6.62 -6.63 -6.78
CA PRO A 94 6.41 -7.60 -7.85
C PRO A 94 4.95 -7.58 -8.32
N ASP A 95 4.73 -7.85 -9.61
CA ASP A 95 3.37 -8.05 -10.13
C ASP A 95 2.80 -9.37 -9.55
N PRO A 96 1.67 -9.36 -8.84
CA PRO A 96 1.10 -10.57 -8.26
C PRO A 96 0.78 -11.65 -9.31
N ARG A 97 0.54 -11.26 -10.56
CA ARG A 97 0.27 -12.18 -11.67
C ARG A 97 1.49 -13.01 -12.09
N MET A 98 2.69 -12.63 -11.68
CA MET A 98 3.89 -13.45 -11.88
C MET A 98 3.88 -14.70 -10.99
N LEU A 99 3.23 -14.63 -9.81
CA LEU A 99 3.08 -15.74 -8.88
C LEU A 99 1.74 -16.48 -9.07
N ASN A 100 0.70 -15.74 -9.41
CA ASN A 100 -0.63 -16.29 -9.68
C ASN A 100 -1.23 -15.65 -10.95
N PRO A 101 -1.15 -16.30 -12.11
CA PRO A 101 -1.70 -15.79 -13.39
C PRO A 101 -3.22 -15.61 -13.39
N ASP A 102 -3.95 -16.24 -12.46
CA ASP A 102 -5.41 -16.13 -12.36
C ASP A 102 -5.87 -14.81 -11.73
N VAL A 103 -4.95 -14.00 -11.21
CA VAL A 103 -5.25 -12.66 -10.70
C VAL A 103 -5.65 -11.75 -11.85
N SER A 104 -6.84 -11.13 -11.75
CA SER A 104 -7.30 -10.22 -12.80
C SER A 104 -6.37 -9.01 -12.95
N PRO A 105 -6.17 -8.49 -14.18
CA PRO A 105 -5.36 -7.29 -14.40
C PRO A 105 -5.82 -6.08 -13.57
N SER A 106 -7.13 -5.91 -13.40
CA SER A 106 -7.69 -4.82 -12.58
C SER A 106 -7.29 -4.95 -11.12
N LEU A 107 -7.36 -6.14 -10.52
CA LEU A 107 -6.97 -6.36 -9.13
C LEU A 107 -5.45 -6.17 -8.94
N ALA A 108 -4.65 -6.67 -9.90
CA ALA A 108 -3.20 -6.47 -9.85
C ALA A 108 -2.84 -4.96 -9.84
N ARG A 109 -3.50 -4.15 -10.70
CA ARG A 109 -3.30 -2.69 -10.71
C ARG A 109 -3.69 -2.02 -9.39
N ILE A 110 -4.77 -2.47 -8.73
CA ILE A 110 -5.17 -1.95 -7.42
C ILE A 110 -4.09 -2.25 -6.38
N ILE A 111 -3.61 -3.49 -6.33
CA ILE A 111 -2.55 -3.93 -5.40
C ILE A 111 -1.29 -3.08 -5.61
N LEU A 112 -0.83 -2.97 -6.85
CA LEU A 112 0.37 -2.20 -7.20
C LEU A 112 0.22 -0.72 -6.82
N LYS A 113 -0.95 -0.12 -7.07
CA LYS A 113 -1.20 1.28 -6.67
C LYS A 113 -1.25 1.48 -5.16
N CYS A 114 -1.87 0.57 -4.41
CA CYS A 114 -1.83 0.63 -2.96
C CYS A 114 -0.39 0.57 -2.41
N THR A 115 0.47 -0.23 -3.06
CA THR A 115 1.84 -0.51 -2.63
C THR A 115 2.90 0.41 -3.26
N GLU A 116 2.50 1.52 -3.89
CA GLU A 116 3.43 2.54 -4.33
C GLU A 116 4.30 3.04 -3.17
N LYS A 117 5.61 3.24 -3.45
CA LYS A 117 6.57 3.64 -2.41
C LYS A 117 6.24 5.02 -1.85
N ARG A 118 5.84 5.95 -2.71
CA ARG A 118 5.47 7.30 -2.33
C ARG A 118 4.00 7.38 -1.97
N PRO A 119 3.62 7.86 -0.76
CA PRO A 119 2.23 7.96 -0.34
C PRO A 119 1.34 8.76 -1.28
N GLU A 120 1.88 9.80 -1.92
CA GLU A 120 1.15 10.65 -2.87
C GLU A 120 0.78 9.96 -4.19
N ARG A 121 1.41 8.83 -4.51
CA ARG A 121 1.08 8.00 -5.67
C ARG A 121 0.06 6.91 -5.38
N ARG A 122 -0.21 6.67 -4.10
CA ARG A 122 -1.24 5.71 -3.67
C ARG A 122 -2.64 6.28 -3.86
N TYR A 123 -3.63 5.52 -3.48
CA TYR A 123 -4.98 6.05 -3.32
C TYR A 123 -5.00 7.10 -2.20
N PRO A 124 -5.78 8.19 -2.36
CA PRO A 124 -5.86 9.24 -1.35
C PRO A 124 -6.57 8.78 -0.06
N ASN A 125 -7.48 7.80 -0.16
CA ASN A 125 -8.28 7.29 0.95
C ASN A 125 -8.91 5.93 0.61
N ALA A 126 -9.49 5.26 1.60
CA ALA A 126 -10.14 3.97 1.44
C ALA A 126 -11.36 3.99 0.48
N ALA A 127 -12.08 5.12 0.39
CA ALA A 127 -13.23 5.23 -0.51
C ALA A 127 -12.81 5.10 -1.99
N ALA A 128 -11.64 5.64 -2.34
CA ALA A 128 -11.10 5.50 -3.69
C ALA A 128 -10.71 4.04 -4.00
N VAL A 129 -10.12 3.31 -3.05
CA VAL A 129 -9.84 1.88 -3.19
C VAL A 129 -11.12 1.09 -3.39
N ILE A 130 -12.14 1.33 -2.57
CA ILE A 130 -13.45 0.66 -2.65
C ILE A 130 -14.09 0.90 -4.02
N SER A 131 -14.01 2.12 -4.54
CA SER A 131 -14.54 2.46 -5.86
C SER A 131 -13.89 1.61 -6.95
N ASP A 132 -12.56 1.52 -6.97
CA ASP A 132 -11.82 0.74 -7.95
C ASP A 132 -12.03 -0.77 -7.79
N LEU A 133 -12.11 -1.28 -6.54
CA LEU A 133 -12.45 -2.69 -6.28
C LEU A 133 -13.84 -3.06 -6.83
N ARG A 134 -14.86 -2.18 -6.65
CA ARG A 134 -16.19 -2.40 -7.21
C ARG A 134 -16.19 -2.42 -8.73
N ARG A 135 -15.38 -1.57 -9.36
CA ARG A 135 -15.22 -1.56 -10.83
C ARG A 135 -14.50 -2.82 -11.31
N ALA A 136 -13.47 -3.29 -10.59
CA ALA A 136 -12.76 -4.51 -10.91
C ALA A 136 -13.66 -5.76 -10.87
N LEU A 137 -14.66 -5.79 -9.98
CA LEU A 137 -15.67 -6.87 -9.94
C LEU A 137 -16.58 -6.88 -11.17
N LEU A 138 -16.71 -5.75 -11.88
CA LEU A 138 -17.56 -5.64 -13.07
C LEU A 138 -16.76 -5.79 -14.36
N ASN A 139 -15.48 -5.49 -14.34
CA ASN A 139 -14.57 -5.57 -15.49
C ASN A 139 -13.15 -5.97 -15.03
N ASP A 140 -12.77 -7.19 -15.34
CA ASP A 140 -11.48 -7.78 -14.95
C ASP A 140 -10.27 -7.09 -15.57
N ASP A 141 -10.44 -6.35 -16.64
CA ASP A 141 -9.38 -5.62 -17.35
C ASP A 141 -9.78 -4.17 -17.69
N ASP A 142 -10.24 -3.41 -16.71
CA ASP A 142 -10.47 -1.98 -16.86
C ASP A 142 -9.14 -1.21 -16.78
N PRO A 143 -8.62 -0.65 -17.89
CA PRO A 143 -7.31 0.02 -17.94
C PRO A 143 -7.27 1.32 -17.14
N THR A 144 -8.42 1.88 -16.75
CA THR A 144 -8.50 3.12 -15.97
C THR A 144 -8.36 2.88 -14.46
N ILE A 145 -8.46 1.60 -14.03
CA ILE A 145 -8.23 1.21 -12.63
C ILE A 145 -6.73 1.32 -12.32
N GLY A 146 -6.41 1.95 -11.20
CA GLY A 146 -5.04 2.14 -10.77
C GLY A 146 -4.27 3.19 -11.55
N ALA A 147 -4.85 3.83 -12.58
CA ALA A 147 -4.19 4.90 -13.29
C ALA A 147 -3.84 6.05 -12.33
N VAL A 148 -2.58 6.45 -12.33
CA VAL A 148 -2.15 7.68 -11.68
C VAL A 148 -2.65 8.81 -12.56
N LYS A 149 -3.46 9.74 -12.03
CA LYS A 149 -3.65 11.02 -12.72
C LYS A 149 -2.28 11.67 -12.73
N GLU A 150 -1.65 11.74 -13.90
CA GLU A 150 -0.57 12.70 -14.10
C GLU A 150 -1.19 14.06 -13.86
N GLU A 151 -0.86 14.69 -12.74
CA GLU A 151 -1.10 16.12 -12.61
C GLU A 151 -0.24 16.74 -13.71
N ASP A 152 -0.93 17.31 -14.70
CA ASP A 152 -0.33 18.10 -15.76
C ASP A 152 0.39 19.29 -15.10
N HIS A 153 1.65 19.05 -14.74
CA HIS A 153 2.59 20.12 -14.48
C HIS A 153 2.98 20.73 -15.85
N SER A 154 1.97 21.19 -16.57
CA SER A 154 2.14 22.24 -17.53
C SER A 154 2.65 23.45 -16.72
N SER A 155 3.96 23.48 -16.60
CA SER A 155 4.69 24.62 -16.04
C SER A 155 4.22 25.84 -16.80
N ASP A 156 3.44 26.69 -16.15
CA ASP A 156 3.29 28.08 -16.52
C ASP A 156 4.68 28.72 -16.40
N THR A 157 5.46 28.51 -17.45
CA THR A 157 6.64 29.32 -17.69
C THR A 157 6.12 30.72 -18.01
N ILE A 158 6.10 31.57 -16.98
CA ILE A 158 5.86 33.00 -17.17
C ILE A 158 7.01 33.51 -18.03
N VAL A 159 6.78 33.63 -19.33
CA VAL A 159 7.69 34.31 -20.24
C VAL A 159 7.56 35.79 -19.94
N ILE A 160 8.45 36.31 -19.08
CA ILE A 160 8.59 37.74 -18.85
C ILE A 160 9.17 38.35 -20.14
N SER A 161 8.32 39.10 -20.84
CA SER A 161 8.71 39.84 -22.02
C SER A 161 9.74 40.92 -21.67
N PRO A 162 10.82 41.10 -22.47
CA PRO A 162 11.87 42.10 -22.21
C PRO A 162 11.41 43.56 -22.19
N LYS A 163 10.13 43.83 -22.34
CA LYS A 163 9.56 45.18 -22.41
C LYS A 163 9.13 45.77 -21.05
N GLU A 164 9.20 45.02 -19.98
CA GLU A 164 8.80 45.52 -18.62
C GLU A 164 9.99 45.89 -17.71
N LEU A 165 11.20 45.97 -18.30
CA LEU A 165 12.42 46.43 -17.60
C LEU A 165 12.92 47.75 -18.16
N ASN A 166 12.10 48.83 -18.03
CA ASN A 166 12.53 50.20 -18.14
C ASN A 166 11.75 51.09 -17.16
#